data_aa2abfba16c8ff63e07f7fc73876a0fb
#
_entry.id   aa2abfba16c8ff63e07f7fc73876a0fb
#
_cell.length_a   1.000
_cell.length_b   1.000
_cell.length_c   1.000
_cell.angle_alpha   90.00
_cell.angle_beta   90.00
_cell.angle_gamma   90.00
#
_symmetry.space_group_name_H-M   'P 1'
#
loop_
_entity.id
_entity.type
_entity.pdbx_description
1 polymer ?
#
loop_
_entity_poly.entity_id
_entity_poly.type
_entity_poly.pdbx_seq_one_letter_code
_entity_poly.pdbx_strand_id
1 'polypeptide(L)'
;MWTQHLSPDEACSLQMAAEAKSDMPLVTVLSSSHGPIVKRFRLVDGAVEIKPAAQIHRGHAQTVAVDGPGSLLRLIDSLAPNQALSLGRLEQVGARRPLASQHLRRNGEIARTKEFFVWNNGPACMLLDVDTKSLPETVLNRVAGRDLADVIVDTVPEIETAPMLVKASSSAGIRLPDGKARAASGLHCYVFVADGRQIPEMLCLIHDRLWAAGLGFFTVSRSGGLLERSLVDTTVGSSERLIFAADPIVHPPLTRDPPRPRIFSEGLPLAYVAPPDFELVERMKADAREAIKPAAKVQKKHHETEQIDRVADKFRVPRAEARRIVKQRLEMQILNDDDLLETGRGRFERVADFLGRVTGQTALPCPNEGSDYGMSTAYYYPASDRCPVPRIVSFAHGNITEFHFARFRRLRGLTWIDR
;
A
#
# COMPACT_ATOMS: atom_id res chain seq x y z
N MET A 1 34.62 32.23 3.35
CA MET A 1 33.69 31.07 3.42
C MET A 1 34.53 29.84 3.54
N TRP A 2 34.63 29.24 4.71
CA TRP A 2 35.43 28.08 4.99
C TRP A 2 34.55 26.84 4.81
N THR A 3 34.76 26.08 3.74
CA THR A 3 34.24 24.72 3.62
C THR A 3 35.15 23.81 4.43
N GLN A 4 34.71 23.42 5.63
CA GLN A 4 35.38 22.34 6.38
C GLN A 4 35.15 21.02 5.61
N HIS A 5 36.17 20.52 4.98
CA HIS A 5 36.22 19.14 4.50
C HIS A 5 36.47 18.25 5.73
N LEU A 6 35.49 17.41 6.06
CA LEU A 6 35.63 16.36 7.06
C LEU A 6 36.78 15.44 6.62
N SER A 7 37.66 15.03 7.55
CA SER A 7 38.68 14.04 7.30
C SER A 7 38.04 12.67 7.00
N PRO A 8 38.74 11.77 6.28
CA PRO A 8 38.26 10.41 6.05
C PRO A 8 37.93 9.65 7.33
N ASP A 9 38.63 9.92 8.42
CA ASP A 9 38.41 9.31 9.74
C ASP A 9 37.13 9.87 10.41
N GLU A 10 36.86 11.17 10.26
CA GLU A 10 35.60 11.79 10.74
C GLU A 10 34.40 11.32 9.92
N ALA A 11 34.54 11.14 8.61
CA ALA A 11 33.52 10.57 7.75
C ALA A 11 33.27 9.08 8.09
N CYS A 12 34.34 8.31 8.36
CA CYS A 12 34.24 6.92 8.79
C CYS A 12 33.60 6.80 10.18
N SER A 13 33.95 7.69 11.12
CA SER A 13 33.37 7.72 12.45
C SER A 13 31.88 8.12 12.44
N LEU A 14 31.47 9.04 11.56
CA LEU A 14 30.08 9.39 11.33
C LEU A 14 29.30 8.26 10.64
N GLN A 15 29.92 7.53 9.75
CA GLN A 15 29.33 6.37 9.09
C GLN A 15 29.18 5.19 10.05
N MET A 16 30.16 4.94 10.92
CA MET A 16 30.07 3.94 11.98
C MET A 16 29.04 4.32 13.06
N ALA A 17 28.86 5.61 13.37
CA ALA A 17 27.82 6.08 14.27
C ALA A 17 26.41 5.94 13.65
N ALA A 18 26.27 6.02 12.33
CA ALA A 18 25.03 5.77 11.61
C ALA A 18 24.65 4.26 11.57
N GLU A 19 25.62 3.37 11.72
CA GLU A 19 25.44 1.93 11.83
C GLU A 19 25.24 1.45 13.29
N ALA A 20 25.32 2.36 14.27
CA ALA A 20 25.09 2.01 15.67
C ALA A 20 23.68 1.41 15.82
N LYS A 21 23.63 0.19 16.38
CA LYS A 21 22.40 -0.52 16.70
C LYS A 21 21.58 0.35 17.63
N SER A 22 20.39 0.75 17.20
CA SER A 22 19.48 1.50 18.08
C SER A 22 18.93 0.56 19.14
N ASP A 23 19.10 0.93 20.40
CA ASP A 23 18.60 0.12 21.54
C ASP A 23 17.07 0.24 21.73
N MET A 24 16.42 1.14 20.99
CA MET A 24 14.97 1.39 21.11
C MET A 24 14.29 1.34 19.72
N PRO A 25 13.05 0.84 19.68
CA PRO A 25 12.21 0.95 18.49
C PRO A 25 11.98 2.41 18.09
N LEU A 26 12.16 2.70 16.82
CA LEU A 26 11.99 4.02 16.23
C LEU A 26 10.85 3.98 15.21
N VAL A 27 9.98 4.98 15.26
CA VAL A 27 8.90 5.19 14.28
C VAL A 27 8.94 6.64 13.78
N THR A 28 8.32 6.93 12.66
CA THR A 28 8.30 8.27 12.08
C THR A 28 6.88 8.85 12.08
N VAL A 29 6.71 10.01 12.68
CA VAL A 29 5.49 10.83 12.58
C VAL A 29 5.56 11.66 11.32
N LEU A 30 4.53 11.56 10.50
CA LEU A 30 4.36 12.29 9.25
C LEU A 30 3.24 13.30 9.41
N SER A 31 3.49 14.57 9.11
CA SER A 31 2.50 15.67 9.25
C SER A 31 2.24 16.31 7.90
N SER A 32 0.98 16.39 7.48
CA SER A 32 0.56 17.09 6.26
C SER A 32 0.44 18.60 6.50
N SER A 33 0.91 19.41 5.53
CA SER A 33 0.70 20.86 5.53
C SER A 33 -0.64 21.29 4.91
N HIS A 34 -1.41 20.34 4.33
CA HIS A 34 -2.63 20.63 3.55
C HIS A 34 -3.91 20.16 4.24
N GLY A 35 -3.91 20.08 5.56
CA GLY A 35 -5.07 19.72 6.38
C GLY A 35 -5.17 18.22 6.65
N PRO A 36 -6.35 17.78 7.13
CA PRO A 36 -6.57 16.39 7.59
C PRO A 36 -6.38 15.36 6.49
N ILE A 37 -5.66 14.28 6.84
CA ILE A 37 -5.43 13.12 5.97
C ILE A 37 -6.17 11.87 6.43
N VAL A 38 -6.80 11.89 7.60
CA VAL A 38 -7.57 10.75 8.13
C VAL A 38 -8.87 10.52 7.35
N LYS A 39 -9.44 9.33 7.48
CA LYS A 39 -10.77 9.01 6.94
C LYS A 39 -11.83 9.93 7.56
N ARG A 40 -12.83 10.30 6.77
CA ARG A 40 -13.98 11.07 7.25
C ARG A 40 -15.26 10.29 6.98
N PHE A 41 -16.15 10.28 7.95
CA PHE A 41 -17.44 9.60 7.88
C PHE A 41 -18.55 10.63 8.06
N ARG A 42 -19.54 10.60 7.16
CA ARG A 42 -20.75 11.42 7.27
C ARG A 42 -21.95 10.62 6.79
N LEU A 43 -23.13 10.96 7.29
CA LEU A 43 -24.39 10.40 6.83
C LEU A 43 -24.93 11.30 5.72
N VAL A 44 -25.18 10.73 4.53
CA VAL A 44 -25.78 11.42 3.38
C VAL A 44 -26.88 10.53 2.85
N ASP A 45 -28.09 11.06 2.77
CA ASP A 45 -29.28 10.36 2.27
C ASP A 45 -29.50 8.98 2.91
N GLY A 46 -29.26 8.87 4.22
CA GLY A 46 -29.39 7.62 4.98
C GLY A 46 -28.25 6.62 4.82
N ALA A 47 -27.26 6.91 3.97
CA ALA A 47 -26.07 6.08 3.75
C ALA A 47 -24.81 6.70 4.35
N VAL A 48 -23.90 5.84 4.86
CA VAL A 48 -22.60 6.31 5.36
C VAL A 48 -21.67 6.57 4.19
N GLU A 49 -21.41 7.83 3.90
CA GLU A 49 -20.38 8.25 2.96
C GLU A 49 -19.02 8.26 3.63
N ILE A 50 -18.02 7.67 2.96
CA ILE A 50 -16.64 7.61 3.44
C ILE A 50 -15.77 8.41 2.48
N LYS A 51 -15.19 9.51 2.97
CA LYS A 51 -14.06 10.11 2.30
C LYS A 51 -12.79 9.37 2.74
N PRO A 52 -12.07 8.69 1.81
CA PRO A 52 -10.88 7.94 2.16
C PRO A 52 -9.77 8.83 2.71
N ALA A 53 -8.81 8.22 3.40
CA ALA A 53 -7.62 8.89 3.84
C ALA A 53 -6.82 9.47 2.66
N ALA A 54 -6.19 10.64 2.85
CA ALA A 54 -5.48 11.36 1.82
C ALA A 54 -3.97 11.10 1.86
N GLN A 55 -3.29 11.23 0.73
CA GLN A 55 -1.83 11.21 0.66
C GLN A 55 -1.23 12.52 1.17
N ILE A 56 0.00 12.45 1.69
CA ILE A 56 0.78 13.63 2.08
C ILE A 56 1.56 14.10 0.86
N HIS A 57 1.16 15.24 0.29
CA HIS A 57 1.86 15.84 -0.85
C HIS A 57 3.01 16.73 -0.39
N ARG A 58 2.82 17.49 0.70
CA ARG A 58 3.82 18.31 1.39
C ARG A 58 3.60 18.27 2.88
N GLY A 59 4.68 18.33 3.64
CA GLY A 59 4.61 18.31 5.10
C GLY A 59 5.97 18.15 5.74
N HIS A 60 5.99 17.40 6.84
CA HIS A 60 7.20 17.12 7.58
C HIS A 60 7.20 15.69 8.09
N ALA A 61 8.39 15.17 8.34
CA ALA A 61 8.63 13.87 8.94
C ALA A 61 9.59 14.03 10.14
N GLN A 62 9.31 13.31 11.23
CA GLN A 62 10.16 13.30 12.42
C GLN A 62 10.18 11.90 13.03
N THR A 63 11.37 11.34 13.21
CA THR A 63 11.54 10.08 13.91
C THR A 63 11.42 10.28 15.41
N VAL A 64 10.70 9.40 16.08
CA VAL A 64 10.51 9.36 17.54
C VAL A 64 10.77 7.96 18.05
N ALA A 65 11.30 7.85 19.26
CA ALA A 65 11.50 6.58 19.93
C ALA A 65 10.21 6.16 20.66
N VAL A 66 9.97 4.85 20.71
CA VAL A 66 8.89 4.23 21.47
C VAL A 66 9.47 3.09 22.29
N ASP A 67 9.29 3.11 23.61
CA ASP A 67 9.88 2.14 24.55
C ASP A 67 9.02 0.88 24.74
N GLY A 68 7.87 0.80 24.05
CA GLY A 68 6.99 -0.36 24.12
C GLY A 68 5.55 -0.04 23.72
N PRO A 69 4.63 -1.00 23.89
CA PRO A 69 3.24 -0.87 23.46
C PRO A 69 2.50 0.31 24.08
N GLY A 70 2.78 0.61 25.36
CA GLY A 70 2.15 1.73 26.07
C GLY A 70 2.56 3.10 25.54
N SER A 71 3.85 3.30 25.23
CA SER A 71 4.31 4.56 24.64
C SER A 71 3.85 4.70 23.19
N LEU A 72 3.78 3.61 22.44
CA LEU A 72 3.20 3.63 21.09
C LEU A 72 1.72 4.02 21.13
N LEU A 73 0.94 3.50 22.10
CA LEU A 73 -0.45 3.90 22.25
C LEU A 73 -0.57 5.40 22.54
N ARG A 74 0.21 5.92 23.50
CA ARG A 74 0.22 7.38 23.82
C ARG A 74 0.58 8.20 22.58
N LEU A 75 1.57 7.77 21.81
CA LEU A 75 1.93 8.44 20.55
C LEU A 75 0.75 8.44 19.56
N ILE A 76 0.11 7.29 19.34
CA ILE A 76 -1.03 7.16 18.41
C ILE A 76 -2.20 8.06 18.86
N ASP A 77 -2.52 8.06 20.15
CA ASP A 77 -3.63 8.85 20.70
C ASP A 77 -3.35 10.37 20.67
N SER A 78 -2.06 10.77 20.57
CA SER A 78 -1.65 12.17 20.42
C SER A 78 -1.66 12.66 18.97
N LEU A 79 -1.84 11.77 17.99
CA LEU A 79 -1.80 12.17 16.58
C LEU A 79 -2.97 13.06 16.19
N ALA A 80 -2.64 14.19 15.59
CA ALA A 80 -3.63 15.10 15.01
C ALA A 80 -4.22 14.53 13.69
N PRO A 81 -5.40 14.99 13.25
CA PRO A 81 -6.02 14.50 12.02
C PRO A 81 -5.21 14.71 10.73
N ASN A 82 -4.21 15.59 10.75
CA ASN A 82 -3.28 15.79 9.63
C ASN A 82 -1.99 14.99 9.80
N GLN A 83 -1.93 14.04 10.72
CA GLN A 83 -0.77 13.21 11.00
C GLN A 83 -1.04 11.72 10.74
N ALA A 84 0.04 11.01 10.43
CA ALA A 84 0.06 9.56 10.27
C ALA A 84 1.43 9.03 10.72
N LEU A 85 1.57 7.71 10.80
CA LEU A 85 2.83 7.05 11.12
C LEU A 85 3.46 6.39 9.88
N SER A 86 4.77 6.21 9.96
CA SER A 86 5.52 5.17 9.28
C SER A 86 6.27 4.38 10.34
N LEU A 87 6.28 3.06 10.29
CA LEU A 87 6.99 2.23 11.26
C LEU A 87 8.49 2.13 10.95
N GLY A 88 8.92 2.56 9.77
CA GLY A 88 10.32 2.82 9.49
C GLY A 88 10.78 4.15 10.10
N ARG A 89 12.07 4.23 10.42
CA ARG A 89 12.74 5.48 10.81
C ARG A 89 13.26 6.23 9.59
N LEU A 90 13.54 7.52 9.75
CA LEU A 90 14.35 8.23 8.78
C LEU A 90 15.77 7.67 8.77
N GLU A 91 16.38 7.56 7.60
CA GLU A 91 17.77 7.15 7.47
C GLU A 91 18.69 8.02 8.33
N GLN A 92 18.50 9.34 8.27
CA GLN A 92 19.14 10.30 9.16
C GLN A 92 18.18 10.63 10.31
N VAL A 93 18.45 10.06 11.47
CA VAL A 93 17.72 10.33 12.71
C VAL A 93 18.09 11.71 13.24
N GLY A 94 17.12 12.47 13.74
CA GLY A 94 17.38 13.78 14.33
C GLY A 94 16.26 14.78 14.09
N ALA A 95 16.61 15.93 13.52
CA ALA A 95 15.68 17.04 13.35
C ALA A 95 14.51 16.70 12.41
N ARG A 96 13.40 17.42 12.62
CA ARG A 96 12.24 17.39 11.73
C ARG A 96 12.65 17.73 10.30
N ARG A 97 12.32 16.88 9.34
CA ARG A 97 12.67 17.02 7.94
C ARG A 97 11.48 17.46 7.09
N PRO A 98 11.65 18.43 6.17
CA PRO A 98 10.61 18.76 5.21
C PRO A 98 10.38 17.59 4.26
N LEU A 99 9.10 17.26 4.04
CA LEU A 99 8.62 16.11 3.25
C LEU A 99 7.82 16.59 2.05
N ALA A 100 8.09 16.02 0.88
CA ALA A 100 7.26 16.19 -0.31
C ALA A 100 7.01 14.86 -1.03
N SER A 101 5.96 14.79 -1.84
CA SER A 101 5.82 13.68 -2.79
C SER A 101 7.02 13.65 -3.73
N GLN A 102 7.43 12.46 -4.18
CA GLN A 102 8.64 12.28 -5.00
C GLN A 102 8.71 13.23 -6.22
N HIS A 103 7.60 13.41 -6.90
CA HIS A 103 7.51 14.28 -8.08
C HIS A 103 7.45 15.80 -7.77
N LEU A 104 7.26 16.17 -6.49
CA LEU A 104 7.22 17.56 -6.03
C LEU A 104 8.46 17.93 -5.20
N ARG A 105 9.37 16.99 -5.01
CA ARG A 105 10.55 17.14 -4.14
C ARG A 105 11.52 18.20 -4.68
N ARG A 106 12.01 19.05 -3.78
CA ARG A 106 13.06 20.05 -4.01
C ARG A 106 14.32 19.66 -3.24
N ASN A 107 15.43 20.37 -3.51
CA ASN A 107 16.67 20.18 -2.75
C ASN A 107 16.43 20.38 -1.25
N GLY A 108 16.96 19.50 -0.43
CA GLY A 108 16.79 19.51 1.02
C GLY A 108 15.50 18.88 1.55
N GLU A 109 14.52 18.60 0.68
CA GLU A 109 13.32 17.85 1.04
C GLU A 109 13.55 16.35 0.90
N ILE A 110 12.88 15.55 1.72
CA ILE A 110 12.83 14.10 1.60
C ILE A 110 11.53 13.65 0.91
N ALA A 111 11.52 12.46 0.36
CA ALA A 111 10.31 11.81 -0.11
C ALA A 111 10.03 10.54 0.70
N ARG A 112 8.78 10.09 0.70
CA ARG A 112 8.39 8.84 1.35
C ARG A 112 8.76 7.67 0.43
N THR A 113 10.03 7.31 0.44
CA THR A 113 10.64 6.21 -0.32
C THR A 113 11.66 5.47 0.54
N LYS A 114 12.06 4.26 0.13
CA LYS A 114 13.08 3.45 0.80
C LYS A 114 14.46 4.10 0.84
N GLU A 115 14.68 5.15 0.06
CA GLU A 115 15.90 5.98 0.12
C GLU A 115 16.00 6.76 1.44
N PHE A 116 14.86 7.21 1.97
CA PHE A 116 14.82 8.07 3.16
C PHE A 116 14.22 7.40 4.38
N PHE A 117 13.47 6.31 4.19
CA PHE A 117 12.83 5.56 5.24
C PHE A 117 13.37 4.14 5.25
N VAL A 118 13.98 3.76 6.34
CA VAL A 118 14.62 2.45 6.50
C VAL A 118 14.08 1.74 7.74
N TRP A 119 14.16 0.43 7.76
CA TRP A 119 13.92 -0.32 8.96
C TRP A 119 15.05 -0.10 9.97
N ASN A 120 14.69 -0.09 11.26
CA ASN A 120 15.66 0.03 12.34
C ASN A 120 16.61 -1.18 12.33
N ASN A 121 17.90 -0.92 12.55
CA ASN A 121 18.90 -1.96 12.79
C ASN A 121 18.88 -2.30 14.28
N GLY A 122 18.00 -3.21 14.70
CA GLY A 122 17.67 -3.55 16.06
C GLY A 122 16.18 -3.47 16.32
N PRO A 123 15.72 -3.28 17.57
CA PRO A 123 14.32 -3.34 17.93
C PRO A 123 13.45 -2.41 17.07
N ALA A 124 12.31 -2.90 16.65
CA ALA A 124 11.36 -2.17 15.81
C ALA A 124 9.91 -2.60 16.11
N CYS A 125 8.96 -1.93 15.47
CA CYS A 125 7.55 -2.26 15.55
C CYS A 125 7.06 -2.75 14.18
N MET A 126 6.48 -3.95 14.13
CA MET A 126 5.83 -4.55 12.98
C MET A 126 4.32 -4.37 13.09
N LEU A 127 3.63 -4.02 12.01
CA LEU A 127 2.17 -3.97 11.96
C LEU A 127 1.61 -5.24 11.30
N LEU A 128 0.65 -5.85 11.96
CA LEU A 128 -0.28 -6.81 11.37
C LEU A 128 -1.60 -6.06 11.15
N ASP A 129 -1.86 -5.65 9.92
CA ASP A 129 -3.08 -4.95 9.53
C ASP A 129 -4.13 -5.97 9.09
N VAL A 130 -5.17 -6.14 9.90
CA VAL A 130 -6.26 -7.09 9.68
C VAL A 130 -7.48 -6.33 9.15
N ASP A 131 -7.88 -6.60 7.92
CA ASP A 131 -9.11 -6.04 7.33
C ASP A 131 -10.12 -7.15 7.03
N THR A 132 -11.27 -7.08 7.68
CA THR A 132 -12.37 -8.05 7.49
C THR A 132 -13.31 -7.72 6.34
N LYS A 133 -13.16 -6.56 5.71
CA LYS A 133 -14.13 -6.02 4.74
C LYS A 133 -14.29 -6.87 3.48
N SER A 134 -13.25 -7.56 3.06
CA SER A 134 -13.21 -8.30 1.79
C SER A 134 -12.95 -9.79 1.99
N LEU A 135 -13.12 -10.28 3.22
CA LEU A 135 -12.94 -11.70 3.51
C LEU A 135 -14.02 -12.54 2.81
N PRO A 136 -13.67 -13.62 2.13
CA PRO A 136 -14.63 -14.57 1.59
C PRO A 136 -15.33 -15.31 2.73
N GLU A 137 -16.53 -15.82 2.46
CA GLU A 137 -17.37 -16.53 3.44
C GLU A 137 -16.62 -17.68 4.11
N THR A 138 -15.79 -18.39 3.38
CA THR A 138 -14.96 -19.49 3.90
C THR A 138 -14.01 -19.05 4.99
N VAL A 139 -13.38 -17.86 4.87
CA VAL A 139 -12.51 -17.27 5.89
C VAL A 139 -13.34 -16.66 7.02
N LEU A 140 -14.44 -15.96 6.69
CA LEU A 140 -15.35 -15.41 7.70
C LEU A 140 -15.86 -16.47 8.66
N ASN A 141 -16.26 -17.65 8.14
CA ASN A 141 -16.74 -18.78 8.95
C ASN A 141 -15.64 -19.34 9.87
N ARG A 142 -14.37 -19.29 9.47
CA ARG A 142 -13.24 -19.75 10.32
C ARG A 142 -12.93 -18.80 11.47
N VAL A 143 -13.21 -17.52 11.31
CA VAL A 143 -12.96 -16.49 12.34
C VAL A 143 -14.22 -16.06 13.08
N ALA A 144 -15.39 -16.62 12.71
CA ALA A 144 -16.67 -16.25 13.30
C ALA A 144 -16.68 -16.51 14.81
N GLY A 145 -17.08 -15.48 15.58
CA GLY A 145 -17.16 -15.55 17.03
C GLY A 145 -15.80 -15.56 17.76
N ARG A 146 -14.69 -15.46 17.04
CA ARG A 146 -13.34 -15.41 17.61
C ARG A 146 -12.80 -13.98 17.61
N ASP A 147 -11.96 -13.66 18.59
CA ASP A 147 -11.14 -12.45 18.52
C ASP A 147 -10.05 -12.61 17.45
N LEU A 148 -9.91 -11.59 16.58
CA LEU A 148 -8.96 -11.67 15.45
C LEU A 148 -7.50 -11.67 15.88
N ALA A 149 -7.15 -11.04 17.02
CA ALA A 149 -5.79 -11.10 17.54
C ALA A 149 -5.48 -12.50 18.07
N ASP A 150 -6.45 -13.15 18.71
CA ASP A 150 -6.29 -14.54 19.19
C ASP A 150 -6.15 -15.50 18.00
N VAL A 151 -6.89 -15.28 16.88
CA VAL A 151 -6.71 -16.06 15.65
C VAL A 151 -5.29 -15.93 15.10
N ILE A 152 -4.69 -14.74 15.17
CA ILE A 152 -3.31 -14.52 14.73
C ILE A 152 -2.34 -15.25 15.65
N VAL A 153 -2.50 -15.13 16.97
CA VAL A 153 -1.65 -15.79 17.97
C VAL A 153 -1.74 -17.32 17.84
N ASP A 154 -2.94 -17.88 17.70
CA ASP A 154 -3.10 -19.32 17.50
C ASP A 154 -2.41 -19.82 16.20
N THR A 155 -2.36 -18.97 15.17
CA THR A 155 -1.70 -19.31 13.89
C THR A 155 -0.19 -19.12 13.97
N VAL A 156 0.27 -18.14 14.74
CA VAL A 156 1.68 -17.77 14.90
C VAL A 156 1.98 -17.64 16.40
N PRO A 157 2.13 -18.76 17.12
CA PRO A 157 2.29 -18.78 18.59
C PRO A 157 3.50 -17.97 19.09
N GLU A 158 4.52 -17.78 18.25
CA GLU A 158 5.70 -16.97 18.59
C GLU A 158 5.34 -15.51 18.95
N ILE A 159 4.18 -15.02 18.50
CA ILE A 159 3.68 -13.66 18.82
C ILE A 159 3.13 -13.58 20.24
N GLU A 160 2.68 -14.70 20.85
CA GLU A 160 2.01 -14.72 22.15
C GLU A 160 2.86 -14.07 23.27
N THR A 161 4.17 -14.30 23.22
CA THR A 161 5.11 -13.79 24.22
C THR A 161 5.77 -12.47 23.85
N ALA A 162 5.43 -11.90 22.68
CA ALA A 162 6.01 -10.65 22.24
C ALA A 162 5.22 -9.44 22.77
N PRO A 163 5.90 -8.35 23.16
CA PRO A 163 5.21 -7.11 23.48
C PRO A 163 4.37 -6.64 22.30
N MET A 164 3.08 -6.35 22.54
CA MET A 164 2.13 -6.05 21.47
C MET A 164 1.08 -5.03 21.91
N LEU A 165 0.69 -4.14 21.00
CA LEU A 165 -0.47 -3.27 21.10
C LEU A 165 -1.53 -3.72 20.07
N VAL A 166 -2.72 -4.06 20.56
CA VAL A 166 -3.88 -4.35 19.72
C VAL A 166 -4.85 -3.18 19.79
N LYS A 167 -5.12 -2.56 18.65
CA LYS A 167 -6.01 -1.39 18.54
C LYS A 167 -6.95 -1.56 17.36
N ALA A 168 -8.22 -1.19 17.55
CA ALA A 168 -9.19 -1.14 16.46
C ALA A 168 -8.76 -0.17 15.36
N SER A 169 -8.94 -0.56 14.09
CA SER A 169 -8.64 0.30 12.95
C SER A 169 -9.49 1.58 12.92
N SER A 170 -9.08 2.57 12.15
CA SER A 170 -9.79 3.85 12.06
C SER A 170 -11.24 3.74 11.54
N SER A 171 -11.60 2.61 10.92
CA SER A 171 -12.97 2.37 10.41
C SER A 171 -13.85 1.60 11.39
N ALA A 172 -13.30 1.09 12.49
CA ALA A 172 -14.05 0.31 13.47
C ALA A 172 -14.85 1.19 14.44
N GLY A 173 -15.96 0.65 14.93
CA GLY A 173 -16.80 1.28 15.95
C GLY A 173 -17.69 2.43 15.46
N ILE A 174 -17.85 2.63 14.15
CA ILE A 174 -18.78 3.62 13.62
C ILE A 174 -20.21 3.15 13.85
N ARG A 175 -21.04 4.01 14.47
CA ARG A 175 -22.46 3.76 14.77
C ARG A 175 -23.37 4.72 14.01
N LEU A 176 -24.47 4.17 13.53
CA LEU A 176 -25.59 4.92 12.94
C LEU A 176 -26.43 5.57 14.05
N PRO A 177 -27.30 6.56 13.71
CA PRO A 177 -28.19 7.20 14.68
C PRO A 177 -29.15 6.25 15.40
N ASP A 178 -29.51 5.13 14.79
CA ASP A 178 -30.33 4.06 15.38
C ASP A 178 -29.53 3.12 16.32
N GLY A 179 -28.24 3.43 16.55
CA GLY A 179 -27.34 2.65 17.41
C GLY A 179 -26.72 1.44 16.74
N LYS A 180 -27.11 1.07 15.52
CA LYS A 180 -26.51 -0.05 14.80
C LYS A 180 -25.07 0.22 14.48
N ALA A 181 -24.19 -0.76 14.78
CA ALA A 181 -22.81 -0.71 14.39
C ALA A 181 -22.66 -0.96 12.89
N ARG A 182 -21.79 -0.21 12.23
CA ARG A 182 -21.37 -0.53 10.88
C ARG A 182 -20.51 -1.80 10.89
N ALA A 183 -20.79 -2.75 10.01
CA ALA A 183 -20.23 -4.10 9.97
C ALA A 183 -18.69 -4.18 9.68
N ALA A 184 -17.96 -3.08 9.57
CA ALA A 184 -16.53 -3.10 9.30
C ALA A 184 -15.74 -3.06 10.61
N SER A 185 -15.05 -4.15 10.94
CA SER A 185 -14.13 -4.24 12.08
C SER A 185 -12.74 -4.62 11.56
N GLY A 186 -11.87 -3.64 11.37
CA GLY A 186 -10.44 -3.89 11.14
C GLY A 186 -9.67 -3.79 12.45
N LEU A 187 -8.51 -4.42 12.50
CA LEU A 187 -7.65 -4.47 13.66
C LEU A 187 -6.20 -4.19 13.26
N HIS A 188 -5.50 -3.40 14.06
CA HIS A 188 -4.06 -3.20 13.98
C HIS A 188 -3.40 -3.88 15.18
N CYS A 189 -2.56 -4.89 14.93
CA CYS A 189 -1.70 -5.47 15.95
C CYS A 189 -0.28 -4.97 15.69
N TYR A 190 0.25 -4.17 16.61
CA TYR A 190 1.62 -3.66 16.57
C TYR A 190 2.48 -4.57 17.43
N VAL A 191 3.27 -5.43 16.80
CA VAL A 191 4.15 -6.41 17.45
C VAL A 191 5.57 -5.86 17.50
N PHE A 192 6.20 -5.87 18.66
CA PHE A 192 7.58 -5.44 18.79
C PHE A 192 8.51 -6.60 18.40
N VAL A 193 9.47 -6.31 17.52
CA VAL A 193 10.41 -7.28 16.94
C VAL A 193 11.85 -6.94 17.32
N ALA A 194 12.71 -7.95 17.38
CA ALA A 194 14.11 -7.80 17.78
C ALA A 194 14.97 -7.09 16.71
N ASP A 195 14.62 -7.25 15.43
CA ASP A 195 15.31 -6.62 14.31
C ASP A 195 14.32 -6.17 13.23
N GLY A 196 14.20 -4.86 13.03
CA GLY A 196 13.29 -4.29 12.05
C GLY A 196 13.58 -4.71 10.61
N ARG A 197 14.82 -5.05 10.28
CA ARG A 197 15.21 -5.49 8.94
C ARG A 197 14.56 -6.82 8.53
N GLN A 198 14.16 -7.63 9.52
CA GLN A 198 13.48 -8.91 9.30
C GLN A 198 11.97 -8.77 9.09
N ILE A 199 11.38 -7.58 9.33
CA ILE A 199 9.92 -7.37 9.22
C ILE A 199 9.35 -7.83 7.88
N PRO A 200 9.94 -7.50 6.70
CA PRO A 200 9.39 -7.94 5.43
C PRO A 200 9.33 -9.47 5.30
N GLU A 201 10.38 -10.17 5.77
CA GLU A 201 10.45 -11.64 5.75
C GLU A 201 9.46 -12.25 6.74
N MET A 202 9.39 -11.73 7.98
CA MET A 202 8.44 -12.19 9.00
C MET A 202 7.00 -12.08 8.49
N LEU A 203 6.65 -10.96 7.84
CA LEU A 203 5.30 -10.78 7.27
C LEU A 203 4.99 -11.78 6.15
N CYS A 204 5.97 -12.13 5.31
CA CYS A 204 5.81 -13.19 4.33
C CYS A 204 5.57 -14.56 4.98
N LEU A 205 6.35 -14.91 6.01
CA LEU A 205 6.16 -16.16 6.76
C LEU A 205 4.80 -16.21 7.49
N ILE A 206 4.38 -15.10 8.10
CA ILE A 206 3.05 -14.97 8.72
C ILE A 206 1.95 -15.18 7.67
N HIS A 207 2.08 -14.55 6.51
CA HIS A 207 1.15 -14.72 5.39
C HIS A 207 1.04 -16.18 4.96
N ASP A 208 2.15 -16.87 4.80
CA ASP A 208 2.16 -18.27 4.39
C ASP A 208 1.62 -19.20 5.50
N ARG A 209 1.87 -18.90 6.78
CA ARG A 209 1.23 -19.62 7.90
C ARG A 209 -0.27 -19.42 7.95
N LEU A 210 -0.74 -18.21 7.66
CA LEU A 210 -2.17 -17.94 7.51
C LEU A 210 -2.78 -18.73 6.33
N TRP A 211 -2.04 -18.87 5.23
CA TRP A 211 -2.44 -19.77 4.14
C TRP A 211 -2.54 -21.21 4.61
N ALA A 212 -1.54 -21.77 5.29
CA ALA A 212 -1.55 -23.12 5.83
C ALA A 212 -2.72 -23.35 6.81
N ALA A 213 -3.13 -22.31 7.56
CA ALA A 213 -4.29 -22.35 8.46
C ALA A 213 -5.65 -22.18 7.75
N GLY A 214 -5.66 -22.02 6.42
CA GLY A 214 -6.88 -21.79 5.63
C GLY A 214 -7.46 -20.37 5.79
N LEU A 215 -6.63 -19.41 6.17
CA LEU A 215 -6.97 -17.98 6.29
C LEU A 215 -6.38 -17.16 5.12
N GLY A 216 -5.83 -17.85 4.11
CA GLY A 216 -5.43 -17.28 2.83
C GLY A 216 -6.54 -17.42 1.79
N PHE A 217 -6.56 -16.50 0.82
CA PHE A 217 -7.56 -16.48 -0.24
C PHE A 217 -7.10 -15.65 -1.43
N PHE A 218 -7.77 -15.80 -2.57
CA PHE A 218 -7.64 -14.88 -3.69
C PHE A 218 -8.85 -13.96 -3.77
N THR A 219 -8.61 -12.71 -4.17
CA THR A 219 -9.65 -11.79 -4.62
C THR A 219 -9.47 -11.51 -6.10
N VAL A 220 -10.56 -11.14 -6.77
CA VAL A 220 -10.52 -10.75 -8.19
C VAL A 220 -10.46 -9.24 -8.29
N SER A 221 -9.45 -8.72 -8.98
CA SER A 221 -9.37 -7.30 -9.29
C SER A 221 -10.45 -6.88 -10.28
N ARG A 222 -10.64 -5.57 -10.47
CA ARG A 222 -11.57 -5.04 -11.47
C ARG A 222 -11.26 -5.54 -12.89
N SER A 223 -9.97 -5.68 -13.24
CA SER A 223 -9.52 -6.19 -14.55
C SER A 223 -9.54 -7.72 -14.66
N GLY A 224 -9.94 -8.43 -13.62
CA GLY A 224 -9.99 -9.89 -13.58
C GLY A 224 -8.66 -10.55 -13.17
N GLY A 225 -7.67 -9.78 -12.71
CA GLY A 225 -6.43 -10.32 -12.15
C GLY A 225 -6.67 -10.95 -10.78
N LEU A 226 -5.94 -12.01 -10.46
CA LEU A 226 -6.00 -12.64 -9.14
C LEU A 226 -5.04 -11.95 -8.19
N LEU A 227 -5.54 -11.54 -7.03
CA LEU A 227 -4.78 -10.92 -5.96
C LEU A 227 -4.72 -11.89 -4.80
N GLU A 228 -3.51 -12.37 -4.51
CA GLU A 228 -3.24 -13.19 -3.34
C GLU A 228 -3.38 -12.36 -2.06
N ARG A 229 -4.11 -12.89 -1.08
CA ARG A 229 -4.43 -12.23 0.19
C ARG A 229 -4.38 -13.25 1.33
N SER A 230 -4.26 -12.74 2.52
CA SER A 230 -4.53 -13.47 3.75
C SER A 230 -5.25 -12.54 4.74
N LEU A 231 -5.50 -13.02 5.95
CA LEU A 231 -6.11 -12.23 7.01
C LEU A 231 -5.29 -10.96 7.33
N VAL A 232 -3.98 -10.96 7.05
CA VAL A 232 -3.06 -9.84 7.28
C VAL A 232 -2.58 -9.26 5.94
N ASP A 233 -2.55 -7.93 5.81
CA ASP A 233 -1.98 -7.23 4.66
C ASP A 233 -0.44 -7.18 4.76
N THR A 234 0.26 -7.90 3.88
CA THR A 234 1.74 -7.91 3.84
C THR A 234 2.33 -6.61 3.28
N THR A 235 1.55 -5.76 2.62
CA THR A 235 2.05 -4.50 2.04
C THR A 235 2.49 -3.49 3.09
N VAL A 236 2.11 -3.69 4.36
CA VAL A 236 2.57 -2.88 5.50
C VAL A 236 4.04 -3.16 5.87
N GLY A 237 4.68 -4.17 5.28
CA GLY A 237 6.10 -4.48 5.46
C GLY A 237 7.08 -3.52 4.80
N SER A 238 6.61 -2.44 4.18
CA SER A 238 7.48 -1.38 3.65
C SER A 238 7.76 -0.31 4.70
N SER A 239 9.04 0.03 4.91
CA SER A 239 9.48 1.00 5.90
C SER A 239 8.91 2.40 5.70
N GLU A 240 8.60 2.78 4.46
CA GLU A 240 8.02 4.06 4.06
C GLU A 240 6.48 4.05 4.04
N ARG A 241 5.85 2.94 4.44
CA ARG A 241 4.38 2.81 4.36
C ARG A 241 3.68 3.82 5.26
N LEU A 242 2.69 4.53 4.68
CA LEU A 242 1.85 5.45 5.42
C LEU A 242 0.76 4.67 6.17
N ILE A 243 0.75 4.80 7.49
CA ILE A 243 -0.20 4.14 8.38
C ILE A 243 -1.11 5.19 9.00
N PHE A 244 -2.40 5.10 8.71
CA PHE A 244 -3.42 6.02 9.23
C PHE A 244 -3.87 5.56 10.62
N ALA A 245 -3.02 5.81 11.62
CA ALA A 245 -3.25 5.41 13.00
C ALA A 245 -4.07 6.43 13.81
N ALA A 246 -4.11 7.70 13.38
CA ALA A 246 -4.90 8.74 14.02
C ALA A 246 -6.41 8.47 13.89
N ASP A 247 -7.18 8.96 14.85
CA ASP A 247 -8.63 8.81 14.85
C ASP A 247 -9.29 9.47 13.64
N PRO A 248 -10.34 8.86 13.07
CA PRO A 248 -11.06 9.41 11.94
C PRO A 248 -11.90 10.62 12.37
N ILE A 249 -12.25 11.47 11.42
CA ILE A 249 -13.25 12.52 11.63
C ILE A 249 -14.63 11.92 11.38
N VAL A 250 -15.45 11.89 12.41
CA VAL A 250 -16.85 11.38 12.36
C VAL A 250 -17.80 12.54 12.55
N HIS A 251 -18.61 12.82 11.54
CA HIS A 251 -19.58 13.92 11.57
C HIS A 251 -20.91 13.46 12.17
N PRO A 252 -21.52 14.25 13.06
CA PRO A 252 -22.89 14.00 13.52
C PRO A 252 -23.86 13.82 12.34
N PRO A 253 -24.89 12.94 12.46
CA PRO A 253 -25.30 12.21 13.66
C PRO A 253 -24.59 10.87 13.87
N LEU A 254 -23.55 10.55 13.09
CA LEU A 254 -22.73 9.37 13.34
C LEU A 254 -21.93 9.54 14.63
N THR A 255 -21.71 8.43 15.33
CA THR A 255 -20.80 8.36 16.47
C THR A 255 -19.76 7.28 16.28
N ARG A 256 -18.70 7.29 17.09
CA ARG A 256 -17.69 6.24 17.08
C ARG A 256 -17.45 5.73 18.50
N ASP A 257 -17.53 4.41 18.64
CA ASP A 257 -17.30 3.68 19.88
C ASP A 257 -16.49 2.39 19.56
N PRO A 258 -15.16 2.53 19.39
CA PRO A 258 -14.30 1.39 19.08
C PRO A 258 -14.01 0.58 20.34
N PRO A 259 -13.69 -0.72 20.19
CA PRO A 259 -13.14 -1.53 21.29
C PRO A 259 -11.91 -0.85 21.92
N ARG A 260 -11.77 -1.01 23.25
CA ARG A 260 -10.61 -0.49 23.97
C ARG A 260 -9.31 -1.16 23.49
N PRO A 261 -8.21 -0.40 23.37
CA PRO A 261 -6.92 -0.99 23.05
C PRO A 261 -6.50 -2.01 24.12
N ARG A 262 -5.83 -3.09 23.69
CA ARG A 262 -5.21 -4.07 24.59
C ARG A 262 -3.69 -3.95 24.49
N ILE A 263 -3.02 -3.99 25.62
CA ILE A 263 -1.58 -3.86 25.74
C ILE A 263 -1.03 -5.15 26.38
N PHE A 264 -0.07 -5.74 25.71
CA PHE A 264 0.72 -6.87 26.19
C PHE A 264 2.18 -6.37 26.26
N SER A 265 2.66 -6.08 27.47
CA SER A 265 3.96 -5.42 27.67
C SER A 265 5.06 -6.38 28.10
N GLU A 266 4.70 -7.58 28.54
CA GLU A 266 5.62 -8.59 29.00
C GLU A 266 6.23 -9.39 27.85
N GLY A 267 7.42 -9.96 28.09
CA GLY A 267 8.10 -10.82 27.14
C GLY A 267 9.22 -10.13 26.37
N LEU A 268 9.79 -10.88 25.43
CA LEU A 268 10.89 -10.41 24.59
C LEU A 268 10.35 -10.04 23.20
N PRO A 269 10.96 -9.05 22.54
CA PRO A 269 10.63 -8.75 21.14
C PRO A 269 10.74 -10.00 20.26
N LEU A 270 9.78 -10.15 19.34
CA LEU A 270 9.73 -11.29 18.42
C LEU A 270 11.03 -11.37 17.61
N ALA A 271 11.76 -12.49 17.76
CA ALA A 271 13.04 -12.67 17.12
C ALA A 271 12.95 -13.38 15.77
N TYR A 272 11.95 -14.25 15.59
CA TYR A 272 11.74 -15.02 14.36
C TYR A 272 10.29 -15.49 14.27
N VAL A 273 9.91 -15.92 13.08
CA VAL A 273 8.67 -16.65 12.79
C VAL A 273 9.05 -17.96 12.13
N ALA A 274 8.57 -19.07 12.67
CA ALA A 274 8.86 -20.38 12.09
C ALA A 274 8.22 -20.54 10.69
N PRO A 275 8.95 -21.10 9.71
CA PRO A 275 8.41 -21.33 8.39
C PRO A 275 7.26 -22.34 8.43
N PRO A 276 6.24 -22.20 7.58
CA PRO A 276 5.20 -23.20 7.42
C PRO A 276 5.68 -24.41 6.60
N ASP A 277 4.79 -25.41 6.46
CA ASP A 277 4.91 -26.41 5.41
C ASP A 277 4.63 -25.73 4.04
N PHE A 278 5.68 -25.40 3.30
CA PHE A 278 5.56 -24.72 2.00
C PHE A 278 4.86 -25.58 0.94
N GLU A 279 4.97 -26.91 0.99
CA GLU A 279 4.25 -27.78 0.04
C GLU A 279 2.74 -27.71 0.28
N LEU A 280 2.33 -27.69 1.54
CA LEU A 280 0.93 -27.48 1.91
C LEU A 280 0.44 -26.12 1.43
N VAL A 281 1.21 -25.05 1.68
CA VAL A 281 0.87 -23.68 1.27
C VAL A 281 0.67 -23.61 -0.25
N GLU A 282 1.60 -24.13 -1.04
CA GLU A 282 1.50 -24.10 -2.51
C GLU A 282 0.30 -24.91 -3.03
N ARG A 283 -0.01 -26.06 -2.42
CA ARG A 283 -1.24 -26.81 -2.76
C ARG A 283 -2.49 -25.98 -2.48
N MET A 284 -2.58 -25.39 -1.29
CA MET A 284 -3.74 -24.56 -0.92
C MET A 284 -3.90 -23.34 -1.84
N LYS A 285 -2.78 -22.68 -2.20
CA LYS A 285 -2.78 -21.59 -3.17
C LYS A 285 -3.24 -22.07 -4.56
N ALA A 286 -2.78 -23.22 -5.01
CA ALA A 286 -3.18 -23.81 -6.30
C ALA A 286 -4.69 -24.11 -6.33
N ASP A 287 -5.21 -24.78 -5.30
CA ASP A 287 -6.63 -25.12 -5.19
C ASP A 287 -7.52 -23.88 -5.14
N ALA A 288 -7.15 -22.88 -4.32
CA ALA A 288 -7.89 -21.63 -4.23
C ALA A 288 -7.85 -20.84 -5.56
N ARG A 289 -6.73 -20.87 -6.27
CA ARG A 289 -6.58 -20.24 -7.60
C ARG A 289 -7.49 -20.90 -8.63
N GLU A 290 -7.56 -22.23 -8.66
CA GLU A 290 -8.48 -22.95 -9.55
C GLU A 290 -9.94 -22.64 -9.23
N ALA A 291 -10.32 -22.65 -7.96
CA ALA A 291 -11.68 -22.37 -7.52
C ALA A 291 -12.19 -20.97 -7.94
N ILE A 292 -11.32 -19.95 -7.96
CA ILE A 292 -11.71 -18.55 -8.28
C ILE A 292 -11.60 -18.21 -9.78
N LYS A 293 -10.91 -19.02 -10.59
CA LYS A 293 -10.74 -18.79 -12.04
C LYS A 293 -12.04 -18.47 -12.80
N PRO A 294 -13.18 -19.17 -12.57
CA PRO A 294 -14.42 -18.83 -13.25
C PRO A 294 -14.88 -17.41 -12.98
N ALA A 295 -14.84 -16.97 -11.72
CA ALA A 295 -15.22 -15.60 -11.34
C ALA A 295 -14.26 -14.57 -11.97
N ALA A 296 -12.97 -14.84 -11.98
CA ALA A 296 -11.97 -13.99 -12.62
C ALA A 296 -12.23 -13.82 -14.12
N LYS A 297 -12.60 -14.93 -14.81
CA LYS A 297 -12.93 -14.89 -16.24
C LYS A 297 -14.18 -14.04 -16.53
N VAL A 298 -15.20 -14.14 -15.68
CA VAL A 298 -16.42 -13.32 -15.79
C VAL A 298 -16.07 -11.84 -15.60
N GLN A 299 -15.32 -11.54 -14.54
CA GLN A 299 -14.90 -10.17 -14.23
C GLN A 299 -14.03 -9.55 -15.34
N LYS A 300 -13.08 -10.33 -15.90
CA LYS A 300 -12.25 -9.90 -17.02
C LYS A 300 -13.10 -9.53 -18.23
N LYS A 301 -14.08 -10.37 -18.58
CA LYS A 301 -14.98 -10.12 -19.70
C LYS A 301 -15.86 -8.88 -19.47
N HIS A 302 -16.34 -8.69 -18.24
CA HIS A 302 -17.10 -7.50 -17.86
C HIS A 302 -16.26 -6.24 -18.01
N HIS A 303 -15.05 -6.24 -17.45
CA HIS A 303 -14.11 -5.13 -17.56
C HIS A 303 -13.76 -4.80 -19.03
N GLU A 304 -13.45 -5.83 -19.84
CA GLU A 304 -13.19 -5.66 -21.29
C GLU A 304 -14.38 -4.98 -21.97
N THR A 305 -15.61 -5.41 -21.67
CA THR A 305 -16.82 -4.84 -22.24
C THR A 305 -16.98 -3.36 -21.84
N GLU A 306 -16.83 -3.05 -20.54
CA GLU A 306 -16.86 -1.64 -20.06
C GLU A 306 -15.81 -0.75 -20.76
N GLN A 307 -14.60 -1.27 -20.97
CA GLN A 307 -13.55 -0.53 -21.66
C GLN A 307 -13.91 -0.31 -23.13
N ILE A 308 -14.48 -1.32 -23.80
CA ILE A 308 -14.92 -1.22 -25.21
C ILE A 308 -16.01 -0.15 -25.33
N ASP A 309 -17.03 -0.19 -24.46
CA ASP A 309 -18.11 0.78 -24.49
C ASP A 309 -17.60 2.20 -24.20
N ARG A 310 -16.73 2.37 -23.22
CA ARG A 310 -16.07 3.65 -22.92
C ARG A 310 -15.28 4.21 -24.11
N VAL A 311 -14.53 3.37 -24.81
CA VAL A 311 -13.75 3.76 -25.97
C VAL A 311 -14.67 4.11 -27.13
N ALA A 312 -15.69 3.30 -27.42
CA ALA A 312 -16.65 3.55 -28.49
C ALA A 312 -17.38 4.88 -28.32
N ASP A 313 -17.91 5.15 -27.11
CA ASP A 313 -18.65 6.38 -26.79
C ASP A 313 -17.75 7.61 -26.89
N LYS A 314 -16.55 7.52 -26.33
CA LYS A 314 -15.66 8.67 -26.22
C LYS A 314 -15.01 9.05 -27.52
N PHE A 315 -14.64 8.08 -28.36
CA PHE A 315 -14.05 8.31 -29.69
C PHE A 315 -15.08 8.40 -30.79
N ARG A 316 -16.35 8.07 -30.49
CA ARG A 316 -17.42 7.95 -31.51
C ARG A 316 -17.03 6.98 -32.62
N VAL A 317 -16.37 5.87 -32.28
CA VAL A 317 -15.97 4.82 -33.21
C VAL A 317 -16.88 3.61 -33.10
N PRO A 318 -17.01 2.80 -34.18
CA PRO A 318 -17.75 1.56 -34.14
C PRO A 318 -17.21 0.63 -33.04
N ARG A 319 -18.12 -0.11 -32.35
CA ARG A 319 -17.75 -1.02 -31.28
C ARG A 319 -16.71 -2.07 -31.69
N ALA A 320 -16.69 -2.48 -32.96
CA ALA A 320 -15.70 -3.42 -33.48
C ALA A 320 -14.27 -2.81 -33.46
N GLU A 321 -14.14 -1.53 -33.80
CA GLU A 321 -12.87 -0.81 -33.74
C GLU A 321 -12.43 -0.55 -32.31
N ALA A 322 -13.36 -0.13 -31.43
CA ALA A 322 -13.12 0.02 -30.01
C ALA A 322 -12.60 -1.29 -29.39
N ARG A 323 -13.18 -2.44 -29.78
CA ARG A 323 -12.72 -3.77 -29.33
C ARG A 323 -11.28 -4.04 -29.75
N ARG A 324 -10.90 -3.70 -31.00
CA ARG A 324 -9.52 -3.87 -31.49
C ARG A 324 -8.53 -3.04 -30.66
N ILE A 325 -8.86 -1.77 -30.38
CA ILE A 325 -8.04 -0.88 -29.56
C ILE A 325 -7.86 -1.43 -28.14
N VAL A 326 -8.96 -1.80 -27.49
CA VAL A 326 -8.94 -2.31 -26.10
C VAL A 326 -8.17 -3.63 -26.01
N LYS A 327 -8.39 -4.55 -26.95
CA LYS A 327 -7.68 -5.84 -27.00
C LYS A 327 -6.17 -5.63 -27.10
N GLN A 328 -5.73 -4.75 -27.99
CA GLN A 328 -4.31 -4.44 -28.18
C GLN A 328 -3.67 -3.88 -26.91
N ARG A 329 -4.38 -2.99 -26.17
CA ARG A 329 -3.92 -2.44 -24.90
C ARG A 329 -3.88 -3.47 -23.77
N LEU A 330 -4.92 -4.29 -23.63
CA LEU A 330 -5.03 -5.27 -22.52
C LEU A 330 -4.12 -6.49 -22.70
N GLU A 331 -3.97 -6.98 -23.93
CA GLU A 331 -3.22 -8.22 -24.20
C GLU A 331 -1.75 -7.96 -24.54
N MET A 332 -1.48 -6.89 -25.30
CA MET A 332 -0.13 -6.61 -25.82
C MET A 332 0.57 -5.47 -25.07
N GLN A 333 -0.09 -4.78 -24.16
CA GLN A 333 0.41 -3.60 -23.44
C GLN A 333 0.91 -2.50 -24.40
N ILE A 334 0.26 -2.38 -25.57
CA ILE A 334 0.60 -1.37 -26.60
C ILE A 334 -0.43 -0.27 -26.60
N LEU A 335 0.04 0.97 -26.60
CA LEU A 335 -0.73 2.19 -26.71
C LEU A 335 -0.48 2.80 -28.09
N ASN A 336 -1.54 2.99 -28.87
CA ASN A 336 -1.47 3.67 -30.15
C ASN A 336 -1.62 5.19 -29.94
N ASP A 337 -1.22 5.96 -30.93
CA ASP A 337 -1.29 7.43 -30.91
C ASP A 337 -2.70 7.96 -30.67
N ASP A 338 -3.70 7.28 -31.17
CA ASP A 338 -5.11 7.64 -31.05
C ASP A 338 -5.77 7.08 -29.77
N ASP A 339 -5.10 6.21 -29.02
CA ASP A 339 -5.64 5.68 -27.78
C ASP A 339 -5.83 6.81 -26.76
N LEU A 340 -6.90 6.70 -25.95
CA LEU A 340 -7.13 7.61 -24.83
C LEU A 340 -6.38 7.13 -23.62
N LEU A 341 -5.55 8.02 -23.10
CA LEU A 341 -4.86 7.88 -21.83
C LEU A 341 -5.56 8.75 -20.78
N GLU A 342 -5.91 8.17 -19.64
CA GLU A 342 -6.39 8.95 -18.52
C GLU A 342 -5.18 9.58 -17.80
N THR A 343 -5.12 10.91 -17.79
CA THR A 343 -4.01 11.69 -17.22
C THR A 343 -4.40 12.40 -15.94
N GLY A 344 -5.66 12.25 -15.52
CA GLY A 344 -6.23 12.79 -14.29
C GLY A 344 -7.65 12.25 -14.13
N ARG A 345 -8.25 12.42 -12.95
CA ARG A 345 -9.58 11.88 -12.65
C ARG A 345 -10.60 12.37 -13.67
N GLY A 346 -11.06 11.47 -14.53
CA GLY A 346 -11.97 11.78 -15.62
C GLY A 346 -11.37 12.67 -16.75
N ARG A 347 -10.07 12.99 -16.67
CA ARG A 347 -9.39 13.75 -17.71
C ARG A 347 -8.64 12.80 -18.63
N PHE A 348 -9.03 12.82 -19.88
CA PHE A 348 -8.46 11.97 -20.92
C PHE A 348 -7.86 12.82 -22.04
N GLU A 349 -6.75 12.37 -22.59
CA GLU A 349 -6.12 12.95 -23.78
C GLU A 349 -5.61 11.83 -24.69
N ARG A 350 -5.39 12.12 -25.98
CA ARG A 350 -4.79 11.16 -26.89
C ARG A 350 -3.34 10.90 -26.49
N VAL A 351 -2.87 9.70 -26.69
CA VAL A 351 -1.46 9.33 -26.46
C VAL A 351 -0.52 10.24 -27.26
N ALA A 352 -0.86 10.58 -28.48
CA ALA A 352 -0.06 11.51 -29.31
C ALA A 352 0.09 12.88 -28.67
N ASP A 353 -1.01 13.45 -28.14
CA ASP A 353 -1.02 14.76 -27.49
C ASP A 353 -0.26 14.73 -26.16
N PHE A 354 -0.45 13.67 -25.39
CA PHE A 354 0.31 13.43 -24.16
C PHE A 354 1.81 13.39 -24.40
N LEU A 355 2.26 12.58 -25.37
CA LEU A 355 3.67 12.45 -25.73
C LEU A 355 4.28 13.75 -26.31
N GLY A 356 3.48 14.57 -26.98
CA GLY A 356 3.92 15.88 -27.50
C GLY A 356 4.10 16.93 -26.40
N ARG A 357 3.43 16.78 -25.25
CA ARG A 357 3.40 17.76 -24.17
C ARG A 357 4.31 17.40 -22.98
N VAL A 358 4.44 16.11 -22.67
CA VAL A 358 5.11 15.65 -21.46
C VAL A 358 6.56 15.31 -21.72
N THR A 359 7.47 16.06 -21.11
CA THR A 359 8.93 15.90 -21.29
C THR A 359 9.63 15.19 -20.13
N GLY A 360 8.96 15.05 -18.98
CA GLY A 360 9.54 14.47 -17.76
C GLY A 360 8.75 13.29 -17.22
N GLN A 361 9.31 12.61 -16.21
CA GLN A 361 8.62 11.56 -15.48
C GLN A 361 7.30 12.10 -14.90
N THR A 362 6.19 11.42 -15.19
CA THR A 362 4.84 11.89 -14.81
C THR A 362 4.02 10.75 -14.22
N ALA A 363 3.43 10.99 -13.05
CA ALA A 363 2.50 10.05 -12.43
C ALA A 363 1.16 10.04 -13.18
N LEU A 364 0.61 8.85 -13.36
CA LEU A 364 -0.63 8.60 -14.12
C LEU A 364 -1.48 7.54 -13.41
N PRO A 365 -2.78 7.50 -13.66
CA PRO A 365 -3.56 6.28 -13.46
C PRO A 365 -3.03 5.14 -14.34
N CYS A 366 -3.19 3.89 -13.88
CA CYS A 366 -2.87 2.72 -14.71
C CYS A 366 -3.69 2.77 -16.02
N PRO A 367 -3.08 2.59 -17.20
CA PRO A 367 -3.82 2.61 -18.47
C PRO A 367 -4.97 1.60 -18.56
N ASN A 368 -4.88 0.47 -17.84
CA ASN A 368 -5.92 -0.55 -17.81
C ASN A 368 -6.99 -0.29 -16.75
N GLU A 369 -6.58 0.16 -15.55
CA GLU A 369 -7.48 0.28 -14.39
C GLU A 369 -8.14 1.66 -14.28
N GLY A 370 -7.48 2.69 -14.77
CA GLY A 370 -7.95 4.07 -14.67
C GLY A 370 -7.84 4.68 -13.27
N SER A 371 -8.35 5.91 -13.14
CA SER A 371 -8.28 6.71 -11.91
C SER A 371 -9.11 6.17 -10.75
N ASP A 372 -10.10 5.34 -11.02
CA ASP A 372 -10.94 4.70 -9.99
C ASP A 372 -10.12 3.73 -9.12
N TYR A 373 -9.09 3.11 -9.70
CA TYR A 373 -8.15 2.28 -8.94
C TYR A 373 -7.10 3.11 -8.17
N GLY A 374 -6.66 4.22 -8.74
CA GLY A 374 -5.73 5.15 -8.12
C GLY A 374 -5.10 6.12 -9.12
N MET A 375 -4.84 7.35 -8.65
CA MET A 375 -4.36 8.45 -9.48
C MET A 375 -2.88 8.36 -9.86
N SER A 376 -2.09 7.60 -9.10
CA SER A 376 -0.62 7.51 -9.24
C SER A 376 -0.17 6.05 -9.20
N THR A 377 -0.90 5.19 -9.91
CA THR A 377 -0.63 3.75 -9.98
C THR A 377 0.26 3.38 -11.17
N ALA A 378 0.61 4.35 -12.00
CA ALA A 378 1.57 4.21 -13.09
C ALA A 378 2.42 5.47 -13.22
N TYR A 379 3.57 5.33 -13.89
CA TYR A 379 4.47 6.44 -14.23
C TYR A 379 4.85 6.37 -15.69
N TYR A 380 4.76 7.52 -16.37
CA TYR A 380 5.41 7.73 -17.63
C TYR A 380 6.89 8.00 -17.42
N TYR A 381 7.74 7.30 -18.16
CA TYR A 381 9.18 7.52 -18.23
C TYR A 381 9.53 7.97 -19.66
N PRO A 382 10.10 9.17 -19.84
CA PRO A 382 10.59 9.62 -21.14
C PRO A 382 11.77 8.77 -21.59
N ALA A 383 12.13 8.87 -22.85
CA ALA A 383 13.35 8.29 -23.37
C ALA A 383 14.58 8.86 -22.61
N SER A 384 15.57 8.02 -22.38
CA SER A 384 16.83 8.36 -21.70
C SER A 384 17.99 7.56 -22.30
N ASP A 385 19.22 7.89 -21.96
CA ASP A 385 20.41 7.15 -22.42
C ASP A 385 20.37 5.67 -22.03
N ARG A 386 19.75 5.35 -20.85
CA ARG A 386 19.60 3.96 -20.37
C ARG A 386 18.41 3.23 -21.01
N CYS A 387 17.40 3.95 -21.45
CA CYS A 387 16.22 3.40 -22.09
C CYS A 387 15.75 4.36 -23.21
N PRO A 388 16.15 4.12 -24.46
CA PRO A 388 15.93 5.07 -25.57
C PRO A 388 14.46 5.15 -26.03
N VAL A 389 13.58 4.35 -25.44
CA VAL A 389 12.16 4.31 -25.79
C VAL A 389 11.31 4.72 -24.58
N PRO A 390 10.42 5.72 -24.73
CA PRO A 390 9.52 6.08 -23.64
C PRO A 390 8.54 4.95 -23.35
N ARG A 391 8.10 4.86 -22.09
CA ARG A 391 7.16 3.83 -21.63
C ARG A 391 6.31 4.32 -20.47
N ILE A 392 5.19 3.64 -20.22
CA ILE A 392 4.46 3.77 -18.97
C ILE A 392 4.67 2.48 -18.18
N VAL A 393 5.06 2.60 -16.93
CA VAL A 393 5.20 1.48 -15.99
C VAL A 393 4.09 1.57 -14.96
N SER A 394 3.22 0.57 -14.92
CA SER A 394 2.15 0.45 -13.93
C SER A 394 2.55 -0.48 -12.80
N PHE A 395 2.18 -0.09 -11.60
CA PHE A 395 2.36 -0.84 -10.36
C PHE A 395 1.00 -1.27 -9.76
N ALA A 396 -0.04 -1.24 -10.59
CA ALA A 396 -1.36 -1.68 -10.17
C ALA A 396 -1.33 -3.16 -9.74
N HIS A 397 -2.04 -3.47 -8.66
CA HIS A 397 -2.17 -4.84 -8.12
C HIS A 397 -0.86 -5.47 -7.61
N GLY A 398 0.17 -4.65 -7.32
CA GLY A 398 1.46 -5.17 -6.85
C GLY A 398 2.32 -5.80 -7.95
N ASN A 399 1.84 -5.83 -9.19
CA ASN A 399 2.59 -6.30 -10.36
C ASN A 399 3.17 -5.13 -11.15
N ILE A 400 4.29 -5.36 -11.82
CA ILE A 400 4.88 -4.40 -12.74
C ILE A 400 4.41 -4.74 -14.16
N THR A 401 3.71 -3.80 -14.79
CA THR A 401 3.28 -3.90 -16.19
C THR A 401 3.84 -2.73 -16.98
N GLU A 402 4.58 -3.02 -18.05
CA GLU A 402 5.12 -1.99 -18.94
C GLU A 402 4.24 -1.82 -20.18
N PHE A 403 3.79 -0.59 -20.43
CA PHE A 403 3.10 -0.20 -21.66
C PHE A 403 4.06 0.51 -22.59
N HIS A 404 4.05 0.07 -23.85
CA HIS A 404 4.88 0.62 -24.90
C HIS A 404 4.01 1.39 -25.91
N PHE A 405 4.59 2.40 -26.54
CA PHE A 405 3.90 3.19 -27.55
C PHE A 405 4.17 2.62 -28.94
N ALA A 406 3.12 2.41 -29.73
CA ALA A 406 3.19 1.79 -31.07
C ALA A 406 4.17 2.51 -32.02
N ARG A 407 4.22 3.86 -31.98
CA ARG A 407 5.10 4.67 -32.83
C ARG A 407 6.59 4.39 -32.65
N PHE A 408 7.00 3.94 -31.45
CA PHE A 408 8.41 3.64 -31.14
C PHE A 408 8.78 2.17 -31.35
N ARG A 409 7.85 1.32 -31.74
CA ARG A 409 8.07 -0.13 -31.92
C ARG A 409 9.14 -0.43 -32.97
N ARG A 410 9.24 0.39 -34.02
CA ARG A 410 10.22 0.23 -35.11
C ARG A 410 11.65 0.59 -34.72
N LEU A 411 11.86 1.35 -33.65
CA LEU A 411 13.19 1.78 -33.19
C LEU A 411 13.96 0.69 -32.46
N ARG A 412 13.30 -0.39 -32.01
CA ARG A 412 13.95 -1.42 -31.21
C ARG A 412 14.68 -2.49 -32.02
N GLY A 413 14.45 -2.67 -33.32
CA GLY A 413 15.08 -3.75 -34.11
C GLY A 413 14.96 -5.15 -33.48
N LEU A 414 14.14 -5.29 -32.43
CA LEU A 414 13.97 -6.47 -31.61
C LEU A 414 12.67 -7.15 -32.01
N THR A 415 12.82 -8.21 -32.79
CA THR A 415 11.81 -9.27 -32.85
C THR A 415 11.59 -9.79 -31.44
N TRP A 416 10.42 -9.55 -30.88
CA TRP A 416 9.95 -10.23 -29.69
C TRP A 416 9.61 -11.68 -30.11
N ILE A 417 10.57 -12.56 -29.99
CA ILE A 417 10.35 -13.99 -29.94
C ILE A 417 10.38 -14.34 -28.46
N ASP A 418 9.27 -14.83 -27.99
CA ASP A 418 8.97 -15.62 -26.80
C ASP A 418 10.01 -15.62 -25.65
N ARG A 419 9.61 -15.04 -24.52
CA ARG A 419 9.97 -15.54 -23.20
C ARG A 419 8.75 -15.59 -22.29
#